data_6df0ae358bd7c936656c4b1f9795f740
#
_entry.id   6df0ae358bd7c936656c4b1f9795f740
#
_cell.length_a   1.000
_cell.length_b   1.000
_cell.length_c   1.000
_cell.angle_alpha   90.00
_cell.angle_beta   90.00
_cell.angle_gamma   90.00
#
_symmetry.space_group_name_H-M   'P 1'
#
loop_
_entity.id
_entity.type
_entity.pdbx_description
1 polymer ?
#
loop_
_entity_poly.entity_id
_entity_poly.type
_entity_poly.pdbx_seq_one_letter_code
_entity_poly.pdbx_strand_id
1 'polypeptide(L)'
;MGEPMASIRKEIHTRANADEVWAALRDVGALHTRLVPGFVVDTVLDGDARIVTFGNGMVVREPILEINDATRRVAWAAVGGPVTHYNSSAQVFGNPDGSSTVVWLSDLLPNEAAPATEAMMTQGAAVMKATLDRLTTTTAPRA
;
A
#
# COMPACT_ATOMS: atom_id res chain seq x y z
N MET A 1 -24.36 1.09 21.69
CA MET A 1 -23.21 0.33 21.19
C MET A 1 -22.94 0.68 19.73
N GLY A 2 -21.73 1.03 19.40
CA GLY A 2 -21.37 1.39 18.04
C GLY A 2 -21.22 0.19 17.13
N GLU A 3 -21.29 0.44 15.84
CA GLU A 3 -21.03 -0.59 14.85
C GLU A 3 -19.54 -0.92 14.82
N PRO A 4 -19.17 -2.16 14.40
CA PRO A 4 -17.77 -2.47 14.17
C PRO A 4 -17.18 -1.55 13.12
N MET A 5 -15.88 -1.30 13.23
CA MET A 5 -15.12 -0.54 12.25
C MET A 5 -15.13 -1.27 10.90
N ALA A 6 -15.30 -0.53 9.81
CA ALA A 6 -15.19 -1.12 8.48
C ALA A 6 -13.77 -1.61 8.25
N SER A 7 -13.65 -2.78 7.63
CA SER A 7 -12.37 -3.40 7.34
C SER A 7 -12.38 -3.87 5.89
N ILE A 8 -11.34 -3.49 5.13
CA ILE A 8 -11.22 -3.82 3.72
C ILE A 8 -9.90 -4.56 3.52
N ARG A 9 -9.95 -5.69 2.80
CA ARG A 9 -8.77 -6.51 2.51
C ARG A 9 -8.63 -6.68 1.01
N LYS A 10 -7.43 -6.44 0.51
CA LYS A 10 -7.04 -6.74 -0.87
C LYS A 10 -5.84 -7.66 -0.87
N GLU A 11 -5.83 -8.63 -1.76
CA GLU A 11 -4.67 -9.48 -2.00
C GLU A 11 -4.15 -9.19 -3.40
N ILE A 12 -2.87 -8.89 -3.48
CA ILE A 12 -2.20 -8.60 -4.74
C ILE A 12 -1.18 -9.71 -4.98
N HIS A 13 -1.38 -10.47 -6.06
CA HIS A 13 -0.45 -11.53 -6.44
C HIS A 13 0.48 -10.99 -7.52
N THR A 14 1.77 -11.19 -7.34
CA THR A 14 2.78 -10.73 -8.28
C THR A 14 3.83 -11.81 -8.49
N ARG A 15 4.42 -11.83 -9.68
CA ARG A 15 5.51 -12.73 -10.02
C ARG A 15 6.82 -12.34 -9.36
N ALA A 16 6.93 -11.13 -8.86
CA ALA A 16 8.14 -10.65 -8.20
C ALA A 16 8.40 -11.41 -6.90
N ASN A 17 9.68 -11.58 -6.55
CA ASN A 17 10.02 -12.27 -5.31
C ASN A 17 9.79 -11.38 -4.09
N ALA A 18 9.69 -12.02 -2.92
CA ALA A 18 9.30 -11.33 -1.69
C ALA A 18 10.30 -10.25 -1.29
N ASP A 19 11.61 -10.45 -1.51
CA ASP A 19 12.61 -9.45 -1.14
C ASP A 19 12.47 -8.18 -1.98
N GLU A 20 12.25 -8.32 -3.28
CA GLU A 20 12.07 -7.16 -4.16
C GLU A 20 10.76 -6.43 -3.88
N VAL A 21 9.70 -7.18 -3.63
CA VAL A 21 8.40 -6.58 -3.26
C VAL A 21 8.52 -5.82 -1.95
N TRP A 22 9.15 -6.42 -0.96
CA TRP A 22 9.35 -5.76 0.33
C TRP A 22 10.21 -4.50 0.21
N ALA A 23 11.27 -4.55 -0.62
CA ALA A 23 12.10 -3.37 -0.85
C ALA A 23 11.28 -2.18 -1.36
N ALA A 24 10.31 -2.44 -2.24
CA ALA A 24 9.41 -1.40 -2.76
C ALA A 24 8.44 -0.91 -1.68
N LEU A 25 7.85 -1.81 -0.90
CA LEU A 25 6.89 -1.44 0.14
C LEU A 25 7.53 -0.64 1.26
N ARG A 26 8.73 -1.05 1.71
CA ARG A 26 9.38 -0.39 2.84
C ARG A 26 9.94 0.99 2.50
N ASP A 27 10.07 1.30 1.22
CA ASP A 27 10.54 2.61 0.77
C ASP A 27 9.37 3.59 0.76
N VAL A 28 8.98 4.00 1.96
CA VAL A 28 7.73 4.74 2.20
C VAL A 28 7.72 6.13 1.57
N GLY A 29 8.89 6.69 1.24
CA GLY A 29 8.99 7.97 0.54
C GLY A 29 8.94 7.85 -0.98
N ALA A 30 8.93 6.63 -1.52
CA ALA A 30 8.93 6.38 -2.96
C ALA A 30 7.64 5.69 -3.43
N LEU A 31 6.52 5.95 -2.76
CA LEU A 31 5.23 5.36 -3.06
C LEU A 31 4.81 5.63 -4.51
N HIS A 32 5.08 6.84 -5.00
CA HIS A 32 4.69 7.30 -6.33
C HIS A 32 5.59 6.79 -7.46
N THR A 33 6.74 6.21 -7.13
CA THR A 33 7.68 5.72 -8.14
C THR A 33 7.88 4.21 -8.11
N ARG A 34 7.87 3.62 -6.91
CA ARG A 34 8.22 2.21 -6.75
C ARG A 34 7.02 1.30 -6.54
N LEU A 35 5.85 1.84 -6.18
CA LEU A 35 4.73 1.00 -5.79
C LEU A 35 3.45 1.28 -6.58
N VAL A 36 3.00 2.52 -6.61
CA VAL A 36 1.70 2.87 -7.22
C VAL A 36 1.79 4.14 -8.09
N PRO A 37 2.67 4.16 -9.10
CA PRO A 37 2.82 5.34 -9.94
C PRO A 37 1.52 5.69 -10.67
N GLY A 38 1.16 6.97 -10.65
CA GLY A 38 -0.07 7.47 -11.26
C GLY A 38 -1.27 7.43 -10.33
N PHE A 39 -1.46 6.37 -9.56
CA PHE A 39 -2.43 6.36 -8.46
C PHE A 39 -2.01 7.35 -7.38
N VAL A 40 -0.72 7.37 -7.06
CA VAL A 40 -0.07 8.41 -6.27
C VAL A 40 0.92 9.12 -7.18
N VAL A 41 0.89 10.45 -7.18
CA VAL A 41 1.73 11.24 -8.09
C VAL A 41 2.89 11.93 -7.37
N ASP A 42 2.83 12.03 -6.05
CA ASP A 42 3.91 12.61 -5.26
C ASP A 42 3.89 12.06 -3.83
N THR A 43 5.08 11.94 -3.24
CA THR A 43 5.25 11.50 -1.85
C THR A 43 6.40 12.30 -1.26
N VAL A 44 6.16 12.98 -0.15
CA VAL A 44 7.18 13.78 0.54
C VAL A 44 7.27 13.30 1.99
N LEU A 45 8.47 12.98 2.45
CA LEU A 45 8.67 12.61 3.85
C LEU A 45 8.62 13.85 4.73
N ASP A 46 7.98 13.72 5.89
CA ASP A 46 7.79 14.79 6.86
C ASP A 46 7.88 14.18 8.26
N GLY A 47 9.09 14.14 8.82
CA GLY A 47 9.35 13.47 10.07
C GLY A 47 9.06 11.97 9.97
N ASP A 48 8.19 11.47 10.85
CA ASP A 48 7.76 10.07 10.85
C ASP A 48 6.52 9.82 9.98
N ALA A 49 6.14 10.80 9.16
CA ALA A 49 4.99 10.70 8.27
C ALA A 49 5.42 10.92 6.83
N ARG A 50 4.51 10.61 5.90
CA ARG A 50 4.63 10.99 4.49
C ARG A 50 3.41 11.80 4.09
N ILE A 51 3.62 12.76 3.19
CA ILE A 51 2.53 13.53 2.58
C ILE A 51 2.32 12.94 1.19
N VAL A 52 1.13 12.40 0.96
CA VAL A 52 0.81 11.66 -0.26
C VAL A 52 -0.16 12.49 -1.09
N THR A 53 0.20 12.73 -2.35
CA THR A 53 -0.69 13.37 -3.32
C THR A 53 -1.17 12.30 -4.28
N PHE A 54 -2.47 12.08 -4.30
CA PHE A 54 -3.11 11.12 -5.20
C PHE A 54 -3.35 11.72 -6.57
N GLY A 55 -3.52 10.86 -7.58
CA GLY A 55 -3.76 11.29 -8.94
C GLY A 55 -5.02 12.13 -9.14
N ASN A 56 -6.00 12.00 -8.23
CA ASN A 56 -7.21 12.81 -8.24
C ASN A 56 -7.03 14.18 -7.55
N GLY A 57 -5.83 14.49 -7.08
CA GLY A 57 -5.51 15.76 -6.42
C GLY A 57 -5.66 15.75 -4.90
N MET A 58 -6.19 14.68 -4.32
CA MET A 58 -6.32 14.58 -2.86
C MET A 58 -4.96 14.48 -2.21
N VAL A 59 -4.74 15.23 -1.13
CA VAL A 59 -3.49 15.21 -0.36
C VAL A 59 -3.80 14.69 1.04
N VAL A 60 -3.03 13.68 1.47
CA VAL A 60 -3.24 13.01 2.75
C VAL A 60 -1.92 12.92 3.50
N ARG A 61 -1.95 13.22 4.79
CA ARG A 61 -0.81 12.98 5.67
C ARG A 61 -0.92 11.58 6.26
N GLU A 62 0.14 10.78 6.09
CA GLU A 62 0.15 9.39 6.55
C GLU A 62 1.31 9.16 7.53
N PRO A 63 1.05 9.25 8.84
CA PRO A 63 2.03 8.81 9.82
C PRO A 63 2.40 7.34 9.60
N ILE A 64 3.70 7.03 9.63
CA ILE A 64 4.18 5.65 9.50
C ILE A 64 4.21 5.05 10.90
N LEU A 65 3.45 3.98 11.09
CA LEU A 65 3.29 3.34 12.39
C LEU A 65 4.33 2.25 12.62
N GLU A 66 4.69 1.51 11.56
CA GLU A 66 5.62 0.41 11.67
C GLU A 66 6.28 0.13 10.32
N ILE A 67 7.58 -0.15 10.35
CA ILE A 67 8.29 -0.82 9.26
C ILE A 67 9.01 -2.01 9.91
N ASN A 68 8.56 -3.23 9.61
CA ASN A 68 9.07 -4.44 10.24
C ASN A 68 9.68 -5.35 9.17
N ASP A 69 11.00 -5.37 9.10
CA ASP A 69 11.72 -6.16 8.10
C ASP A 69 11.58 -7.66 8.35
N ALA A 70 11.45 -8.08 9.61
CA ALA A 70 11.35 -9.50 9.94
C ALA A 70 10.05 -10.11 9.41
N THR A 71 8.95 -9.37 9.48
CA THR A 71 7.65 -9.82 9.01
C THR A 71 7.28 -9.26 7.64
N ARG A 72 8.11 -8.39 7.07
CA ARG A 72 7.87 -7.69 5.80
C ARG A 72 6.51 -6.98 5.82
N ARG A 73 6.32 -6.15 6.86
CA ARG A 73 5.06 -5.44 7.08
C ARG A 73 5.31 -3.96 7.30
N VAL A 74 4.56 -3.13 6.60
CA VAL A 74 4.51 -1.68 6.82
C VAL A 74 3.09 -1.31 7.21
N ALA A 75 2.96 -0.41 8.20
CA ALA A 75 1.66 0.06 8.66
C ALA A 75 1.68 1.59 8.75
N TRP A 76 0.56 2.20 8.44
CA TRP A 76 0.42 3.65 8.46
C TRP A 76 -1.00 4.04 8.83
N ALA A 77 -1.17 5.29 9.28
CA ALA A 77 -2.46 5.91 9.49
C ALA A 77 -2.70 6.97 8.43
N ALA A 78 -3.92 7.46 8.32
CA ALA A 78 -4.23 8.64 7.53
C ALA A 78 -4.91 9.66 8.44
N VAL A 79 -4.55 10.93 8.27
CA VAL A 79 -5.08 12.02 9.08
C VAL A 79 -5.73 13.04 8.16
N GLY A 80 -6.97 13.39 8.47
CA GLY A 80 -7.74 14.36 7.70
C GLY A 80 -8.63 13.69 6.66
N GLY A 81 -9.29 14.51 5.84
CA GLY A 81 -10.20 14.02 4.82
C GLY A 81 -11.51 13.49 5.41
N PRO A 82 -12.19 12.57 4.70
CA PRO A 82 -13.52 12.11 5.08
C PRO A 82 -13.52 11.09 6.23
N VAL A 83 -12.35 10.66 6.70
CA VAL A 83 -12.25 9.62 7.73
C VAL A 83 -11.95 10.24 9.09
N THR A 84 -12.50 9.67 10.14
CA THR A 84 -12.20 10.02 11.53
C THR A 84 -11.18 9.07 12.14
N HIS A 85 -11.04 7.89 11.55
CA HIS A 85 -10.01 6.92 11.90
C HIS A 85 -9.62 6.17 10.64
N TYR A 86 -8.33 5.95 10.44
CA TYR A 86 -7.85 5.16 9.31
C TYR A 86 -6.49 4.57 9.65
N ASN A 87 -6.42 3.26 9.73
CA ASN A 87 -5.17 2.52 9.82
C ASN A 87 -5.10 1.54 8.68
N SER A 88 -3.93 1.41 8.09
CA SER A 88 -3.70 0.51 6.97
C SER A 88 -2.39 -0.23 7.14
N SER A 89 -2.29 -1.39 6.53
CA SER A 89 -1.04 -2.15 6.50
C SER A 89 -0.91 -2.89 5.19
N ALA A 90 0.34 -3.14 4.80
CA ALA A 90 0.66 -4.01 3.68
C ALA A 90 1.76 -4.96 4.14
N GLN A 91 1.57 -6.25 3.89
CA GLN A 91 2.50 -7.29 4.29
C GLN A 91 2.78 -8.22 3.13
N VAL A 92 4.04 -8.60 2.98
CA VAL A 92 4.49 -9.45 1.88
C VAL A 92 4.67 -10.87 2.36
N PHE A 93 4.11 -11.81 1.60
CA PHE A 93 4.28 -13.25 1.83
C PHE A 93 4.90 -13.87 0.57
N GLY A 94 6.01 -14.57 0.74
CA GLY A 94 6.61 -15.33 -0.35
C GLY A 94 5.85 -16.62 -0.59
N ASN A 95 5.65 -16.99 -1.86
CA ASN A 95 4.98 -18.21 -2.25
C ASN A 95 6.03 -19.27 -2.61
N PRO A 96 5.68 -20.57 -2.53
CA PRO A 96 6.65 -21.65 -2.83
C PRO A 96 7.24 -21.57 -4.24
N ASP A 97 6.52 -21.00 -5.21
CA ASP A 97 7.01 -20.89 -6.59
C ASP A 97 7.89 -19.65 -6.83
N GLY A 98 8.22 -18.90 -5.79
CA GLY A 98 9.06 -17.70 -5.90
C GLY A 98 8.29 -16.42 -6.16
N SER A 99 6.99 -16.50 -6.38
CA SER A 99 6.11 -15.33 -6.47
C SER A 99 5.77 -14.81 -5.09
N SER A 100 4.99 -13.74 -5.03
CA SER A 100 4.62 -13.12 -3.76
C SER A 100 3.14 -12.72 -3.73
N THR A 101 2.62 -12.64 -2.52
CA THR A 101 1.31 -12.09 -2.24
C THR A 101 1.47 -10.92 -1.28
N VAL A 102 0.90 -9.77 -1.64
CA VAL A 102 0.80 -8.63 -0.75
C VAL A 102 -0.62 -8.59 -0.20
N VAL A 103 -0.73 -8.55 1.12
CA VAL A 103 -2.02 -8.41 1.79
C VAL A 103 -2.14 -6.97 2.27
N TRP A 104 -3.09 -6.24 1.73
CA TRP A 104 -3.34 -4.84 2.05
C TRP A 104 -4.64 -4.74 2.83
N LEU A 105 -4.56 -4.27 4.07
CA LEU A 105 -5.70 -4.14 4.97
C LEU A 105 -5.90 -2.67 5.31
N SER A 106 -7.16 -2.25 5.43
CA SER A 106 -7.51 -0.92 5.94
C SER A 106 -8.69 -1.03 6.88
N ASP A 107 -8.57 -0.42 8.05
CA ASP A 107 -9.65 -0.30 9.02
C ASP A 107 -10.00 1.17 9.17
N LEU A 108 -11.28 1.52 9.08
CA LEU A 108 -11.66 2.93 9.01
C LEU A 108 -13.02 3.22 9.65
N LEU A 109 -13.19 4.48 10.01
CA LEU A 109 -14.43 5.11 10.45
C LEU A 109 -14.53 6.48 9.77
N PRO A 110 -15.70 6.99 9.47
CA PRO A 110 -17.00 6.32 9.63
C PRO A 110 -17.21 5.23 8.60
N ASN A 111 -18.13 4.31 8.88
CA ASN A 111 -18.39 3.19 7.98
C ASN A 111 -18.88 3.64 6.61
N GLU A 112 -19.54 4.80 6.52
CA GLU A 112 -20.00 5.38 5.26
C GLU A 112 -18.88 5.66 4.27
N ALA A 113 -17.64 5.81 4.75
CA ALA A 113 -16.47 6.03 3.88
C ALA A 113 -15.96 4.74 3.24
N ALA A 114 -16.44 3.56 3.66
CA ALA A 114 -15.93 2.28 3.18
C ALA A 114 -16.12 2.06 1.68
N PRO A 115 -17.27 2.35 1.05
CA PRO A 115 -17.41 2.12 -0.39
C PRO A 115 -16.41 2.91 -1.23
N ALA A 116 -16.18 4.19 -0.91
CA ALA A 116 -15.21 5.00 -1.63
C ALA A 116 -13.78 4.51 -1.39
N THR A 117 -13.46 4.10 -0.17
CA THR A 117 -12.15 3.56 0.18
C THR A 117 -11.91 2.25 -0.55
N GLU A 118 -12.91 1.38 -0.61
CA GLU A 118 -12.77 0.12 -1.34
C GLU A 118 -12.52 0.34 -2.82
N ALA A 119 -13.21 1.29 -3.44
CA ALA A 119 -12.99 1.63 -4.84
C ALA A 119 -11.55 2.13 -5.07
N MET A 120 -11.04 2.98 -4.18
CA MET A 120 -9.67 3.45 -4.24
C MET A 120 -8.67 2.31 -4.08
N MET A 121 -8.90 1.42 -3.13
CA MET A 121 -8.00 0.28 -2.90
C MET A 121 -8.00 -0.68 -4.09
N THR A 122 -9.14 -0.86 -4.75
CA THR A 122 -9.21 -1.67 -5.98
C THR A 122 -8.33 -1.08 -7.08
N GLN A 123 -8.39 0.25 -7.28
CA GLN A 123 -7.54 0.93 -8.25
C GLN A 123 -6.07 0.83 -7.85
N GLY A 124 -5.75 1.12 -6.60
CA GLY A 124 -4.38 1.06 -6.10
C GLY A 124 -3.80 -0.34 -6.21
N ALA A 125 -4.58 -1.37 -5.91
CA ALA A 125 -4.15 -2.77 -6.02
C ALA A 125 -3.81 -3.15 -7.46
N ALA A 126 -4.60 -2.69 -8.44
CA ALA A 126 -4.33 -2.96 -9.85
C ALA A 126 -3.02 -2.30 -10.31
N VAL A 127 -2.79 -1.05 -9.89
CA VAL A 127 -1.55 -0.34 -10.21
C VAL A 127 -0.35 -0.99 -9.53
N MET A 128 -0.50 -1.38 -8.27
CA MET A 128 0.55 -2.07 -7.52
C MET A 128 0.95 -3.38 -8.21
N LYS A 129 -0.02 -4.19 -8.60
CA LYS A 129 0.25 -5.44 -9.32
C LYS A 129 1.04 -5.19 -10.61
N ALA A 130 0.58 -4.25 -11.43
CA ALA A 130 1.26 -3.94 -12.68
C ALA A 130 2.70 -3.48 -12.44
N THR A 131 2.93 -2.68 -11.42
CA THR A 131 4.24 -2.15 -11.07
C THR A 131 5.16 -3.24 -10.56
N LEU A 132 4.68 -4.07 -9.63
CA LEU A 132 5.46 -5.15 -9.05
C LEU A 132 5.77 -6.24 -10.09
N ASP A 133 4.84 -6.52 -10.99
CA ASP A 133 5.09 -7.50 -12.06
C ASP A 133 6.21 -7.07 -12.98
N ARG A 134 6.44 -5.77 -13.16
CA ARG A 134 7.57 -5.27 -13.96
C ARG A 134 8.93 -5.52 -13.29
N LEU A 135 8.98 -5.77 -12.00
CA LEU A 135 10.23 -6.09 -11.31
C LEU A 135 10.83 -7.38 -11.84
N THR A 136 10.01 -8.38 -12.14
CA THR A 136 10.51 -9.64 -12.70
C THR A 136 11.13 -9.45 -14.07
N THR A 137 10.57 -8.54 -14.89
CA THR A 137 11.13 -8.23 -16.20
C THR A 137 12.48 -7.55 -16.07
N THR A 138 12.59 -6.59 -15.10
CA THR A 138 13.82 -5.85 -14.86
C THR A 138 14.92 -6.74 -14.29
N THR A 139 14.54 -7.74 -13.49
CA THR A 139 15.47 -8.60 -12.76
C THR A 139 15.55 -10.00 -13.34
N ALA A 140 15.06 -10.21 -14.57
CA ALA A 140 15.08 -11.50 -15.21
C ALA A 140 16.50 -12.07 -15.26
N PRO A 141 16.67 -13.38 -14.99
CA PRO A 141 18.01 -13.98 -15.03
C PRO A 141 18.62 -13.92 -16.42
N ARG A 142 19.91 -13.83 -16.46
CA ARG A 142 20.67 -13.88 -17.69
C ARG A 142 20.77 -15.31 -18.18
N ALA A 143 20.66 -15.47 -19.44
CA ALA A 143 20.91 -16.75 -20.07
C ALA A 143 22.40 -17.11 -19.99
#